data_613b89a094fb67eb358d4352bd491d00
#
_entry.id   613b89a094fb67eb358d4352bd491d00
#
_cell.length_a   1.000
_cell.length_b   1.000
_cell.length_c   1.000
_cell.angle_alpha   90.00
_cell.angle_beta   90.00
_cell.angle_gamma   90.00
#
_symmetry.space_group_name_H-M   'P 1'
#
loop_
_entity.id
_entity.type
_entity.pdbx_description
1 polymer ?
#
loop_
_entity_poly.entity_id
_entity_poly.type
_entity_poly.pdbx_seq_one_letter_code
_entity_poly.pdbx_strand_id
1 'polypeptide(L)'
;MWSKIIEFSLKYKLLVIAVAIAVTILGWQTFQSAPIDVYPDINPPRITVLTRAHGWSPEEMETLVTLPIESTMNGIPYVDRVRSSSAIGLSLVFVEFAWGTDIFLARQMVSERLQLIASNLPSSVDAPIILPTSSLLGEIIEYALVDETGQF
;
A
#
# COMPACT_ATOMS: atom_id res chain seq x y z
N MET A 1 -32.37 -17.61 39.63
CA MET A 1 -31.72 -17.92 38.32
C MET A 1 -30.33 -18.53 38.52
N TRP A 2 -29.48 -17.99 39.35
CA TRP A 2 -28.12 -18.46 39.60
C TRP A 2 -28.03 -19.91 40.14
N SER A 3 -28.94 -20.32 41.05
CA SER A 3 -28.95 -21.66 41.61
C SER A 3 -29.10 -22.75 40.54
N LYS A 4 -29.93 -22.54 39.51
CA LYS A 4 -30.12 -23.48 38.42
C LYS A 4 -28.88 -23.67 37.55
N ILE A 5 -28.09 -22.61 37.36
CA ILE A 5 -26.82 -22.65 36.60
C ILE A 5 -25.79 -23.47 37.39
N ILE A 6 -25.73 -23.26 38.71
CA ILE A 6 -24.79 -23.98 39.58
C ILE A 6 -25.17 -25.47 39.63
N GLU A 7 -26.46 -25.81 39.81
CA GLU A 7 -26.92 -27.21 39.79
C GLU A 7 -26.64 -27.91 38.46
N PHE A 8 -26.87 -27.21 37.34
CA PHE A 8 -26.57 -27.75 36.01
C PHE A 8 -25.06 -28.00 35.82
N SER A 9 -24.21 -27.07 36.23
CA SER A 9 -22.75 -27.20 36.13
C SER A 9 -22.22 -28.34 37.00
N LEU A 10 -22.75 -28.54 38.19
CA LEU A 10 -22.35 -29.62 39.06
C LEU A 10 -22.84 -30.96 38.55
N LYS A 11 -24.04 -31.03 37.99
CA LYS A 11 -24.62 -32.25 37.44
C LYS A 11 -23.88 -32.72 36.18
N TYR A 12 -23.46 -31.78 35.32
CA TYR A 12 -22.79 -32.09 34.06
C TYR A 12 -21.34 -31.60 34.02
N LYS A 13 -20.61 -31.84 35.13
CA LYS A 13 -19.23 -31.37 35.29
C LYS A 13 -18.29 -31.70 34.12
N LEU A 14 -18.39 -32.93 33.56
CA LEU A 14 -17.56 -33.35 32.43
C LEU A 14 -17.88 -32.57 31.16
N LEU A 15 -19.14 -32.25 30.91
CA LEU A 15 -19.56 -31.44 29.76
C LEU A 15 -19.05 -30.00 29.88
N VAL A 16 -19.15 -29.42 31.08
CA VAL A 16 -18.65 -28.06 31.33
C VAL A 16 -17.14 -27.96 31.12
N ILE A 17 -16.39 -28.97 31.59
CA ILE A 17 -14.95 -29.04 31.40
C ILE A 17 -14.60 -29.20 29.90
N ALA A 18 -15.33 -30.06 29.18
CA ALA A 18 -15.10 -30.27 27.74
C ALA A 18 -15.35 -29.00 26.94
N VAL A 19 -16.43 -28.26 27.24
CA VAL A 19 -16.72 -26.95 26.62
C VAL A 19 -15.64 -25.94 26.96
N ALA A 20 -15.19 -25.86 28.19
CA ALA A 20 -14.13 -24.95 28.59
C ALA A 20 -12.82 -25.23 27.84
N ILE A 21 -12.43 -26.51 27.70
CA ILE A 21 -11.25 -26.89 26.91
C ILE A 21 -11.43 -26.53 25.44
N ALA A 22 -12.59 -26.81 24.86
CA ALA A 22 -12.87 -26.48 23.47
C ALA A 22 -12.77 -24.96 23.19
N VAL A 23 -13.36 -24.14 24.06
CA VAL A 23 -13.27 -22.67 23.97
C VAL A 23 -11.82 -22.16 24.10
N THR A 24 -11.06 -22.78 25.01
CA THR A 24 -9.63 -22.43 25.19
C THR A 24 -8.81 -22.76 23.94
N ILE A 25 -9.02 -23.92 23.32
CA ILE A 25 -8.32 -24.33 22.09
C ILE A 25 -8.69 -23.43 20.93
N LEU A 26 -9.97 -23.11 20.75
CA LEU A 26 -10.44 -22.20 19.70
C LEU A 26 -9.90 -20.79 19.91
N GLY A 27 -9.91 -20.30 21.14
CA GLY A 27 -9.34 -19.01 21.50
C GLY A 27 -7.84 -18.94 21.21
N TRP A 28 -7.11 -19.99 21.49
CA TRP A 28 -5.68 -20.09 21.22
C TRP A 28 -5.38 -20.08 19.70
N GLN A 29 -6.16 -20.83 18.90
CA GLN A 29 -6.01 -20.80 17.44
C GLN A 29 -6.30 -19.40 16.86
N THR A 30 -7.38 -18.77 17.33
CA THR A 30 -7.73 -17.40 16.89
C THR A 30 -6.66 -16.39 17.29
N PHE A 31 -6.09 -16.54 18.48
CA PHE A 31 -5.00 -15.67 18.95
C PHE A 31 -3.74 -15.80 18.09
N GLN A 32 -3.35 -17.02 17.69
CA GLN A 32 -2.18 -17.23 16.83
C GLN A 32 -2.38 -16.74 15.40
N SER A 33 -3.62 -16.72 14.90
CA SER A 33 -3.96 -16.25 13.57
C SER A 33 -4.37 -14.78 13.53
N ALA A 34 -4.44 -14.11 14.67
CA ALA A 34 -4.74 -12.68 14.71
C ALA A 34 -3.59 -11.90 14.10
N PRO A 35 -3.83 -11.12 13.02
CA PRO A 35 -2.82 -10.21 12.48
C PRO A 35 -2.53 -9.15 13.54
N ILE A 36 -1.32 -9.19 14.09
CA ILE A 36 -0.86 -8.18 15.05
C ILE A 36 -0.11 -7.13 14.24
N ASP A 37 -0.83 -6.14 13.72
CA ASP A 37 -0.21 -4.93 13.21
C ASP A 37 0.14 -4.04 14.39
N VAL A 38 1.43 -3.92 14.66
CA VAL A 38 1.96 -3.05 15.74
C VAL A 38 1.62 -1.58 15.47
N TYR A 39 1.51 -1.22 14.19
CA TYR A 39 1.06 0.08 13.73
C TYR A 39 0.05 -0.11 12.59
N PRO A 40 -1.22 0.29 12.77
CA PRO A 40 -2.18 0.28 11.67
C PRO A 40 -1.69 1.21 10.56
N ASP A 41 -1.84 0.78 9.31
CA ASP A 41 -1.59 1.65 8.16
C ASP A 41 -2.50 2.87 8.26
N ILE A 42 -1.90 4.03 8.58
CA ILE A 42 -2.61 5.32 8.69
C ILE A 42 -2.76 6.01 7.34
N ASN A 43 -2.18 5.47 6.30
CA ASN A 43 -2.27 6.01 4.95
C ASN A 43 -3.14 5.12 4.05
N PRO A 44 -3.99 5.72 3.20
CA PRO A 44 -4.72 4.97 2.19
C PRO A 44 -3.74 4.29 1.21
N PRO A 45 -4.14 3.19 0.56
CA PRO A 45 -3.32 2.56 -0.46
C PRO A 45 -2.94 3.58 -1.53
N ARG A 46 -1.62 3.74 -1.78
CA ARG A 46 -1.08 4.72 -2.72
C ARG A 46 -0.10 4.08 -3.69
N ILE A 47 -0.28 4.36 -4.96
CA ILE A 47 0.63 3.99 -6.03
C ILE A 47 1.35 5.25 -6.51
N THR A 48 2.67 5.17 -6.62
CA THR A 48 3.51 6.27 -7.13
C THR A 48 4.05 5.90 -8.50
N VAL A 49 3.81 6.78 -9.47
CA VAL A 49 4.33 6.67 -10.83
C VAL A 49 5.44 7.70 -10.99
N LEU A 50 6.60 7.25 -11.44
CA LEU A 50 7.77 8.06 -11.73
C LEU A 50 8.04 8.07 -13.23
N THR A 51 8.24 9.26 -13.80
CA THR A 51 8.64 9.43 -15.20
C THR A 51 9.80 10.41 -15.29
N ARG A 52 10.78 10.13 -16.13
CA ARG A 52 11.97 10.95 -16.32
C ARG A 52 12.06 11.45 -17.75
N ALA A 53 12.52 12.70 -17.90
CA ALA A 53 12.86 13.28 -19.19
C ALA A 53 14.06 14.25 -19.01
N HIS A 54 15.23 13.81 -19.40
CA HIS A 54 16.45 14.57 -19.20
C HIS A 54 16.45 15.91 -19.92
N GLY A 55 16.78 16.97 -19.18
CA GLY A 55 16.93 18.32 -19.74
C GLY A 55 15.64 19.13 -19.90
N TRP A 56 14.50 18.58 -19.49
CA TRP A 56 13.21 19.28 -19.57
C TRP A 56 12.98 20.20 -18.37
N SER A 57 12.35 21.35 -18.63
CA SER A 57 11.90 22.25 -17.57
C SER A 57 10.71 21.67 -16.81
N PRO A 58 10.43 22.14 -15.58
CA PRO A 58 9.25 21.71 -14.84
C PRO A 58 7.93 21.95 -15.57
N GLU A 59 7.81 23.04 -16.30
CA GLU A 59 6.63 23.41 -17.08
C GLU A 59 6.40 22.46 -18.27
N GLU A 60 7.47 22.07 -18.96
CA GLU A 60 7.40 21.07 -20.03
C GLU A 60 7.03 19.69 -19.47
N MET A 61 7.64 19.32 -18.35
CA MET A 61 7.29 18.07 -17.64
C MET A 61 5.83 18.06 -17.21
N GLU A 62 5.32 19.15 -16.67
CA GLU A 62 3.94 19.25 -16.23
C GLU A 62 2.98 19.10 -17.42
N THR A 63 3.20 19.88 -18.49
CA THR A 63 2.24 19.97 -19.58
C THR A 63 2.24 18.72 -20.47
N LEU A 64 3.43 18.16 -20.76
CA LEU A 64 3.57 17.10 -21.76
C LEU A 64 3.63 15.68 -21.15
N VAL A 65 3.89 15.57 -19.84
CA VAL A 65 4.04 14.26 -19.17
C VAL A 65 3.07 14.14 -18.00
N THR A 66 3.12 15.07 -17.05
CA THR A 66 2.39 14.94 -15.79
C THR A 66 0.87 15.01 -16.00
N LEU A 67 0.37 16.06 -16.68
CA LEU A 67 -1.06 16.25 -16.93
C LEU A 67 -1.69 15.11 -17.75
N PRO A 68 -1.09 14.59 -18.85
CA PRO A 68 -1.60 13.42 -19.54
C PRO A 68 -1.70 12.19 -18.67
N ILE A 69 -0.68 11.90 -17.84
CA ILE A 69 -0.71 10.76 -16.91
C ILE A 69 -1.79 10.98 -15.84
N GLU A 70 -1.83 12.14 -15.21
CA GLU A 70 -2.81 12.48 -14.18
C GLU A 70 -4.26 12.35 -14.68
N SER A 71 -4.54 12.89 -15.87
CA SER A 71 -5.88 12.79 -16.49
C SER A 71 -6.30 11.35 -16.73
N THR A 72 -5.36 10.48 -17.11
CA THR A 72 -5.60 9.05 -17.34
C THR A 72 -5.84 8.31 -16.03
N MET A 73 -5.15 8.69 -14.95
CA MET A 73 -5.30 8.09 -13.62
C MET A 73 -6.63 8.45 -12.97
N ASN A 74 -7.15 9.65 -13.17
CA ASN A 74 -8.46 10.08 -12.65
C ASN A 74 -9.64 9.23 -13.13
N GLY A 75 -9.48 8.47 -14.21
CA GLY A 75 -10.51 7.55 -14.74
C GLY A 75 -10.47 6.14 -14.14
N ILE A 76 -9.61 5.85 -13.17
CA ILE A 76 -9.49 4.52 -12.56
C ILE A 76 -10.54 4.35 -11.46
N PRO A 77 -11.27 3.20 -11.39
CA PRO A 77 -12.18 2.90 -10.29
C PRO A 77 -11.47 2.93 -8.93
N TYR A 78 -12.19 3.33 -7.90
CA TYR A 78 -11.72 3.41 -6.51
C TYR A 78 -10.59 4.42 -6.25
N VAL A 79 -10.22 5.25 -7.22
CA VAL A 79 -9.31 6.38 -7.00
C VAL A 79 -10.06 7.46 -6.24
N ASP A 80 -9.53 7.83 -5.07
CA ASP A 80 -10.04 8.91 -4.24
C ASP A 80 -9.42 10.24 -4.64
N ARG A 81 -8.11 10.23 -4.91
CA ARG A 81 -7.36 11.44 -5.25
C ARG A 81 -6.13 11.13 -6.09
N VAL A 82 -5.86 12.01 -7.05
CA VAL A 82 -4.59 12.04 -7.79
C VAL A 82 -3.86 13.34 -7.43
N ARG A 83 -2.57 13.24 -7.15
CA ARG A 83 -1.68 14.38 -6.92
C ARG A 83 -0.43 14.19 -7.75
N SER A 84 0.18 15.28 -8.15
CA SER A 84 1.40 15.25 -8.93
C SER A 84 2.40 16.28 -8.45
N SER A 85 3.65 16.08 -8.84
CA SER A 85 4.74 17.01 -8.61
C SER A 85 5.68 16.94 -9.80
N SER A 86 5.92 18.08 -10.45
CA SER A 86 6.82 18.21 -11.58
C SER A 86 8.08 18.98 -11.15
N ALA A 87 9.24 18.41 -11.46
CA ALA A 87 10.54 19.00 -11.21
C ALA A 87 11.38 18.95 -12.50
N ILE A 88 12.59 19.48 -12.48
CA ILE A 88 13.49 19.45 -13.64
C ILE A 88 13.75 18.00 -14.03
N GLY A 89 13.29 17.60 -15.21
CA GLY A 89 13.45 16.26 -15.77
C GLY A 89 12.76 15.14 -15.00
N LEU A 90 11.82 15.46 -14.10
CA LEU A 90 11.17 14.47 -13.23
C LEU A 90 9.68 14.77 -13.06
N SER A 91 8.85 13.76 -13.24
CA SER A 91 7.43 13.77 -12.92
C SER A 91 7.13 12.67 -11.91
N LEU A 92 6.42 13.03 -10.85
CA LEU A 92 5.88 12.12 -9.84
C LEU A 92 4.36 12.25 -9.80
N VAL A 93 3.65 11.15 -10.02
CA VAL A 93 2.19 11.11 -9.91
C VAL A 93 1.81 10.13 -8.82
N PHE A 94 1.08 10.61 -7.83
CA PHE A 94 0.60 9.85 -6.67
C PHE A 94 -0.89 9.56 -6.87
N VAL A 95 -1.23 8.29 -6.95
CA VAL A 95 -2.61 7.82 -7.09
C VAL A 95 -3.03 7.22 -5.76
N GLU A 96 -3.92 7.90 -5.05
CA GLU A 96 -4.47 7.49 -3.76
C GLU A 96 -5.81 6.78 -3.99
N PHE A 97 -5.96 5.59 -3.44
CA PHE A 97 -7.15 4.76 -3.56
C PHE A 97 -7.99 4.81 -2.28
N ALA A 98 -9.27 4.52 -2.39
CA ALA A 98 -10.16 4.41 -1.25
C ALA A 98 -9.67 3.35 -0.26
N TRP A 99 -9.95 3.57 1.03
CA TRP A 99 -9.60 2.62 2.09
C TRP A 99 -10.17 1.22 1.82
N GLY A 100 -9.37 0.20 2.08
CA GLY A 100 -9.75 -1.19 1.86
C GLY A 100 -9.54 -1.70 0.43
N THR A 101 -9.05 -0.86 -0.49
CA THR A 101 -8.67 -1.30 -1.83
C THR A 101 -7.42 -2.17 -1.76
N ASP A 102 -7.44 -3.34 -2.41
CA ASP A 102 -6.27 -4.20 -2.52
C ASP A 102 -5.17 -3.49 -3.33
N ILE A 103 -3.98 -3.39 -2.74
CA ILE A 103 -2.82 -2.71 -3.33
C ILE A 103 -2.34 -3.39 -4.62
N PHE A 104 -2.48 -4.70 -4.74
CA PHE A 104 -2.11 -5.44 -5.95
C PHE A 104 -3.08 -5.15 -7.08
N LEU A 105 -4.39 -5.10 -6.78
CA LEU A 105 -5.41 -4.72 -7.74
C LEU A 105 -5.22 -3.26 -8.18
N ALA A 106 -4.96 -2.34 -7.26
CA ALA A 106 -4.66 -0.95 -7.54
C ALA A 106 -3.46 -0.81 -8.49
N ARG A 107 -2.38 -1.55 -8.20
CA ARG A 107 -1.17 -1.58 -9.03
C ARG A 107 -1.43 -2.10 -10.44
N GLN A 108 -2.25 -3.14 -10.58
CA GLN A 108 -2.64 -3.68 -11.88
C GLN A 108 -3.41 -2.64 -12.69
N MET A 109 -4.43 -2.00 -12.10
CA MET A 109 -5.23 -0.97 -12.78
C MET A 109 -4.37 0.22 -13.25
N VAL A 110 -3.45 0.69 -12.42
CA VAL A 110 -2.50 1.76 -12.78
C VAL A 110 -1.59 1.29 -13.92
N SER A 111 -1.06 0.05 -13.86
CA SER A 111 -0.19 -0.51 -14.91
C SER A 111 -0.90 -0.58 -16.25
N GLU A 112 -2.14 -1.04 -16.30
CA GLU A 112 -2.96 -1.10 -17.52
C GLU A 112 -3.15 0.30 -18.12
N ARG A 113 -3.46 1.30 -17.30
CA ARG A 113 -3.62 2.69 -17.76
C ARG A 113 -2.32 3.30 -18.25
N LEU A 114 -1.19 3.01 -17.58
CA LEU A 114 0.13 3.46 -18.04
C LEU A 114 0.51 2.90 -19.40
N GLN A 115 0.20 1.63 -19.67
CA GLN A 115 0.46 1.03 -20.98
C GLN A 115 -0.33 1.72 -22.10
N LEU A 116 -1.57 2.15 -21.84
CA LEU A 116 -2.38 2.87 -22.82
C LEU A 116 -1.82 4.26 -23.13
N ILE A 117 -1.26 4.96 -22.13
CA ILE A 117 -0.75 6.31 -22.35
C ILE A 117 0.69 6.34 -22.83
N ALA A 118 1.48 5.27 -22.59
CA ALA A 118 2.90 5.21 -22.93
C ALA A 118 3.17 5.54 -24.41
N SER A 119 2.26 5.18 -25.33
CA SER A 119 2.35 5.49 -26.76
C SER A 119 2.08 6.96 -27.09
N ASN A 120 1.45 7.72 -26.20
CA ASN A 120 1.09 9.12 -26.39
C ASN A 120 2.11 10.07 -25.77
N LEU A 121 3.08 9.56 -25.02
CA LEU A 121 4.15 10.35 -24.46
C LEU A 121 5.23 10.63 -25.52
N PRO A 122 5.92 11.77 -25.44
CA PRO A 122 7.02 12.10 -26.34
C PRO A 122 8.14 11.04 -26.28
N SER A 123 8.76 10.73 -27.41
CA SER A 123 9.82 9.70 -27.52
C SER A 123 11.09 10.00 -26.73
N SER A 124 11.28 11.25 -26.29
CA SER A 124 12.40 11.68 -25.46
C SER A 124 12.17 11.48 -23.95
N VAL A 125 10.99 10.98 -23.57
CA VAL A 125 10.62 10.68 -22.19
C VAL A 125 10.84 9.20 -21.91
N ASP A 126 11.45 8.90 -20.79
CA ASP A 126 11.59 7.51 -20.35
C ASP A 126 10.21 6.89 -20.07
N ALA A 127 10.11 5.57 -20.23
CA ALA A 127 8.87 4.89 -19.92
C ALA A 127 8.49 5.10 -18.45
N PRO A 128 7.22 5.45 -18.15
CA PRO A 128 6.74 5.59 -16.78
C PRO A 128 6.93 4.30 -15.98
N ILE A 129 7.45 4.39 -14.79
CA ILE A 129 7.66 3.25 -13.89
C ILE A 129 6.81 3.42 -12.63
N ILE A 130 6.23 2.31 -12.18
CA ILE A 130 5.54 2.24 -10.89
C ILE A 130 6.57 1.94 -9.82
N LEU A 131 6.73 2.86 -8.87
CA LEU A 131 7.61 2.63 -7.72
C LEU A 131 7.12 1.47 -6.85
N PRO A 132 8.01 0.76 -6.15
CA PRO A 132 7.61 -0.22 -5.16
C PRO A 132 6.77 0.46 -4.07
N THR A 133 5.80 -0.28 -3.54
CA THR A 133 5.02 0.15 -2.39
C THR A 133 5.94 0.19 -1.17
N SER A 134 6.28 1.37 -0.71
CA SER A 134 7.01 1.56 0.55
C SER A 134 6.03 2.02 1.63
N SER A 135 5.98 1.29 2.74
CA SER A 135 5.41 1.80 3.98
C SER A 135 6.44 2.76 4.61
N LEU A 136 5.96 3.84 5.24
CA LEU A 136 6.84 4.72 6.06
C LEU A 136 7.57 3.96 7.17
N LEU A 137 7.08 2.77 7.52
CA LEU A 137 7.65 1.88 8.54
C LEU A 137 8.49 0.75 7.92
N GLY A 138 8.62 0.69 6.60
CA GLY A 138 9.38 -0.36 5.89
C GLY A 138 10.89 -0.14 5.85
N GLU A 139 11.36 1.04 6.18
CA GLU A 139 12.79 1.34 6.30
C GLU A 139 13.28 0.95 7.70
N ILE A 140 13.76 -0.28 7.85
CA ILE A 140 14.21 -0.81 9.15
C ILE A 140 15.70 -0.50 9.38
N ILE A 141 16.50 -0.43 8.33
CA ILE A 141 17.96 -0.25 8.42
C ILE A 141 18.48 0.58 7.24
N GLU A 142 19.20 1.63 7.54
CA GLU A 142 19.97 2.43 6.59
C GLU A 142 21.47 2.22 6.87
N TYR A 143 22.23 1.81 5.85
CA TYR A 143 23.68 1.63 5.95
C TYR A 143 24.40 2.74 5.19
N ALA A 144 25.27 3.47 5.85
CA ALA A 144 26.22 4.35 5.21
C ALA A 144 27.59 3.66 5.17
N LEU A 145 28.11 3.44 3.97
CA LEU A 145 29.50 3.02 3.79
C LEU A 145 30.37 4.28 3.78
N VAL A 146 31.20 4.43 4.79
CA VAL A 146 32.16 5.52 4.87
C VAL A 146 33.55 4.91 4.64
N ASP A 147 34.25 5.40 3.63
CA ASP A 147 35.66 5.06 3.43
C ASP A 147 36.51 5.92 4.38
N GLU A 148 37.31 5.28 5.23
CA GLU A 148 38.23 5.94 6.17
C GLU A 148 39.38 6.69 5.43
N THR A 149 39.57 6.38 4.14
CA THR A 149 40.67 6.99 3.35
C THR A 149 40.29 8.29 2.65
N GLY A 150 39.00 8.67 2.65
CA GLY A 150 38.53 9.97 2.12
C GLY A 150 38.75 10.19 0.62
N GLN A 151 38.88 9.12 -0.17
CA GLN A 151 39.13 9.17 -1.62
C GLN A 151 37.86 8.82 -2.42
N PHE A 152 36.75 9.54 -2.18
CA PHE A 152 35.63 9.62 -3.14
C PHE A 152 35.08 11.05 -3.14
#